data_7498e208f32e0fba8e7e3a65875df6f3
#
_entry.id   7498e208f32e0fba8e7e3a65875df6f3
#
_cell.length_a   1.000
_cell.length_b   1.000
_cell.length_c   1.000
_cell.angle_alpha   90.00
_cell.angle_beta   90.00
_cell.angle_gamma   90.00
#
_symmetry.space_group_name_H-M   'P 1'
#
loop_
_entity.id
_entity.type
_entity.pdbx_description
1 polymer ?
#
loop_
_entity_poly.entity_id
_entity_poly.type
_entity_poly.pdbx_seq_one_letter_code
_entity_poly.pdbx_strand_id
1 'polypeptide(L)'
;MQKSKILNIVLAGIILILLLFGKGSLTPADSIKQLFNTPAADTATGTQNKRSLGVKNLVFPEPAMVIGSYDKDGKPNIMTAAWFGVANSRPFKVSVSLRPATYSYHCIMASQAFTVNVPDASLISYVKFAGKYSGRDMNKFTETGLTPVRSEYVDAPYVKEFPIVLECKLTEYHDLGSHRQFIGEVVDAKIDERLLREDGKVNMDLFDPVVYGQGEYYSGLELIENINEIVPEKVNEGLRE
;
A
#
# COMPACT_ATOMS: atom_id res chain seq x y z
N MET A 1 -26.80 3.52 19.98
CA MET A 1 -28.24 3.76 19.65
C MET A 1 -28.48 4.64 18.43
N GLN A 2 -27.51 5.42 17.93
CA GLN A 2 -27.70 6.34 16.79
C GLN A 2 -27.50 5.67 15.41
N LYS A 3 -26.59 4.68 15.31
CA LYS A 3 -26.31 3.95 14.03
C LYS A 3 -27.50 3.09 13.54
N SER A 4 -28.33 2.55 14.43
CA SER A 4 -29.48 1.73 14.02
C SER A 4 -30.63 2.56 13.43
N LYS A 5 -30.75 3.84 13.77
CA LYS A 5 -31.79 4.72 13.22
C LYS A 5 -31.48 5.15 11.79
N ILE A 6 -30.20 5.36 11.47
CA ILE A 6 -29.76 5.74 10.11
C ILE A 6 -29.98 4.58 9.14
N LEU A 7 -29.63 3.35 9.56
CA LEU A 7 -29.82 2.15 8.73
C LEU A 7 -31.30 1.91 8.40
N ASN A 8 -32.21 2.13 9.37
CA ASN A 8 -33.64 1.96 9.15
C ASN A 8 -34.24 3.05 8.23
N ILE A 9 -33.70 4.25 8.22
CA ILE A 9 -34.16 5.33 7.33
C ILE A 9 -33.72 5.06 5.88
N VAL A 10 -32.49 4.55 5.68
CA VAL A 10 -31.99 4.16 4.35
C VAL A 10 -32.76 2.97 3.81
N LEU A 11 -33.03 1.95 4.63
CA LEU A 11 -33.81 0.78 4.22
C LEU A 11 -35.27 1.14 3.87
N ALA A 12 -35.89 2.02 4.66
CA ALA A 12 -37.24 2.52 4.38
C ALA A 12 -37.29 3.36 3.09
N GLY A 13 -36.25 4.14 2.79
CA GLY A 13 -36.14 4.89 1.54
C GLY A 13 -36.03 3.98 0.31
N ILE A 14 -35.26 2.91 0.39
CA ILE A 14 -35.10 1.93 -0.69
C ILE A 14 -36.40 1.17 -0.93
N ILE A 15 -37.14 0.75 0.10
CA ILE A 15 -38.40 0.05 0.00
C ILE A 15 -39.48 0.99 -0.59
N LEU A 16 -39.48 2.27 -0.25
CA LEU A 16 -40.44 3.25 -0.79
C LEU A 16 -40.21 3.53 -2.29
N ILE A 17 -38.97 3.54 -2.74
CA ILE A 17 -38.61 3.68 -4.16
C ILE A 17 -39.04 2.44 -4.94
N LEU A 18 -38.92 1.23 -4.41
CA LEU A 18 -39.36 0.00 -5.03
C LEU A 18 -40.90 -0.12 -5.13
N LEU A 19 -41.66 0.57 -4.26
CA LEU A 19 -43.10 0.55 -4.26
C LEU A 19 -43.73 1.64 -5.17
N LEU A 20 -42.99 2.69 -5.50
CA LEU A 20 -43.46 3.80 -6.35
C LEU A 20 -43.21 3.60 -7.84
N PHE A 21 -42.33 2.68 -8.24
CA PHE A 21 -42.06 2.36 -9.64
C PHE A 21 -42.64 0.99 -9.99
N GLY A 22 -43.91 0.97 -10.34
CA GLY A 22 -44.56 -0.21 -10.90
C GLY A 22 -43.88 -0.68 -12.19
N LYS A 23 -43.49 -1.97 -12.21
CA LYS A 23 -43.25 -2.82 -13.38
C LYS A 23 -42.46 -2.24 -14.57
N GLY A 24 -41.27 -1.71 -14.34
CA GLY A 24 -40.29 -1.53 -15.38
C GLY A 24 -38.97 -2.13 -14.87
N SER A 25 -38.55 -3.25 -15.40
CA SER A 25 -37.21 -3.77 -15.11
C SER A 25 -36.18 -2.81 -15.68
N LEU A 26 -35.48 -2.08 -14.81
CA LEU A 26 -34.32 -1.26 -15.22
C LEU A 26 -33.33 -2.17 -15.96
N THR A 27 -32.88 -1.73 -17.13
CA THR A 27 -31.81 -2.43 -17.82
C THR A 27 -30.52 -2.29 -17.04
N PRO A 28 -29.56 -3.22 -17.15
CA PRO A 28 -28.23 -3.06 -16.52
C PRO A 28 -27.56 -1.72 -16.84
N ALA A 29 -27.80 -1.18 -18.04
CA ALA A 29 -27.31 0.13 -18.46
C ALA A 29 -27.96 1.30 -17.69
N ASP A 30 -29.23 1.19 -17.33
CA ASP A 30 -29.94 2.23 -16.57
C ASP A 30 -29.51 2.21 -15.10
N SER A 31 -29.24 1.02 -14.55
CA SER A 31 -28.68 0.86 -13.19
C SER A 31 -27.28 1.47 -13.10
N ILE A 32 -26.43 1.25 -14.11
CA ILE A 32 -25.10 1.86 -14.20
C ILE A 32 -25.20 3.39 -14.30
N LYS A 33 -26.09 3.91 -15.16
CA LYS A 33 -26.31 5.37 -15.27
C LYS A 33 -26.79 6.00 -13.96
N GLN A 34 -27.59 5.27 -13.19
CA GLN A 34 -28.09 5.75 -11.90
C GLN A 34 -26.98 5.87 -10.86
N LEU A 35 -25.97 4.98 -10.88
CA LEU A 35 -24.77 5.06 -10.03
C LEU A 35 -23.94 6.33 -10.29
N PHE A 36 -23.88 6.79 -11.55
CA PHE A 36 -23.16 8.01 -11.93
C PHE A 36 -24.02 9.29 -11.90
N ASN A 37 -25.33 9.17 -11.72
CA ASN A 37 -26.26 10.32 -11.58
C ASN A 37 -26.51 10.71 -10.12
N THR A 38 -25.90 10.04 -9.15
CA THR A 38 -25.85 10.57 -7.79
C THR A 38 -25.07 11.88 -7.86
N PRO A 39 -25.64 13.03 -7.47
CA PRO A 39 -24.87 14.27 -7.45
C PRO A 39 -23.68 14.00 -6.54
N ALA A 40 -22.47 14.05 -7.11
CA ALA A 40 -21.26 14.12 -6.31
C ALA A 40 -21.54 15.22 -5.28
N ALA A 41 -21.38 14.89 -4.00
CA ALA A 41 -21.56 15.86 -2.95
C ALA A 41 -20.88 17.16 -3.37
N ASP A 42 -21.58 18.27 -3.27
CA ASP A 42 -21.33 19.58 -3.88
C ASP A 42 -20.05 20.25 -3.33
N THR A 43 -18.94 19.50 -3.29
CA THR A 43 -17.60 19.96 -2.90
C THR A 43 -16.71 20.27 -4.11
N ALA A 44 -17.19 20.04 -5.34
CA ALA A 44 -16.44 20.31 -6.57
C ALA A 44 -17.16 21.34 -7.45
N THR A 45 -17.54 22.49 -6.92
CA THR A 45 -17.88 23.67 -7.71
C THR A 45 -16.64 24.41 -8.25
N GLY A 46 -15.53 23.69 -8.44
CA GLY A 46 -14.39 24.19 -9.18
C GLY A 46 -14.63 23.98 -10.67
N THR A 47 -14.77 25.04 -11.44
CA THR A 47 -14.55 25.03 -12.88
C THR A 47 -13.32 24.18 -13.16
N GLN A 48 -13.43 23.17 -14.05
CA GLN A 48 -12.36 22.18 -14.33
C GLN A 48 -11.18 22.82 -15.08
N ASN A 49 -10.63 23.90 -14.56
CA ASN A 49 -9.47 24.56 -15.13
C ASN A 49 -8.19 23.83 -14.70
N LYS A 50 -7.83 22.77 -15.45
CA LYS A 50 -6.54 22.10 -15.26
C LYS A 50 -5.43 22.99 -15.81
N ARG A 51 -4.45 23.31 -14.96
CA ARG A 51 -3.25 24.04 -15.36
C ARG A 51 -2.13 23.06 -15.64
N SER A 52 -1.41 23.22 -16.76
CA SER A 52 -0.18 22.46 -17.00
C SER A 52 0.93 22.89 -16.03
N LEU A 53 1.58 21.90 -15.40
CA LEU A 53 2.73 22.09 -14.52
C LEU A 53 4.03 21.55 -15.15
N GLY A 54 3.98 21.15 -16.44
CA GLY A 54 5.06 20.43 -17.10
C GLY A 54 5.28 19.04 -16.50
N VAL A 55 6.49 18.51 -16.64
CA VAL A 55 6.84 17.18 -16.08
C VAL A 55 7.04 17.29 -14.57
N LYS A 56 6.10 16.77 -13.80
CA LYS A 56 6.08 16.74 -12.33
C LYS A 56 5.66 15.36 -11.83
N ASN A 57 6.26 14.90 -10.73
CA ASN A 57 5.73 13.76 -10.00
C ASN A 57 4.50 14.23 -9.19
N LEU A 58 3.33 13.80 -9.62
CA LEU A 58 2.04 14.01 -8.95
C LEU A 58 1.38 12.68 -8.60
N VAL A 59 2.16 11.61 -8.57
CA VAL A 59 1.69 10.29 -8.14
C VAL A 59 1.72 10.26 -6.61
N PHE A 60 0.56 10.30 -5.99
CA PHE A 60 0.39 10.16 -4.54
C PHE A 60 -1.04 9.64 -4.23
N PRO A 61 -1.25 8.97 -3.09
CA PRO A 61 -0.22 8.65 -2.09
C PRO A 61 0.77 7.60 -2.59
N GLU A 62 2.05 7.75 -2.24
CA GLU A 62 3.07 6.74 -2.43
C GLU A 62 3.19 5.91 -1.13
N PRO A 63 3.39 4.58 -1.17
CA PRO A 63 3.63 3.82 0.05
C PRO A 63 5.00 4.18 0.64
N ALA A 64 5.11 4.22 1.97
CA ALA A 64 6.38 4.45 2.65
C ALA A 64 6.90 3.14 3.24
N MET A 65 7.67 2.37 2.47
CA MET A 65 8.18 1.07 2.89
C MET A 65 9.60 1.15 3.43
N VAL A 66 9.93 0.32 4.43
CA VAL A 66 11.30 0.19 4.94
C VAL A 66 11.91 -1.09 4.36
N ILE A 67 12.94 -0.91 3.53
CA ILE A 67 13.63 -1.99 2.82
C ILE A 67 14.82 -2.44 3.66
N GLY A 68 14.85 -3.73 4.03
CA GLY A 68 15.96 -4.38 4.72
C GLY A 68 16.89 -5.10 3.75
N SER A 69 18.20 -5.04 3.99
CA SER A 69 19.20 -5.72 3.19
C SER A 69 20.49 -5.93 4.00
N TYR A 70 21.24 -6.99 3.72
CA TYR A 70 22.62 -7.14 4.23
C TYR A 70 23.61 -6.47 3.28
N ASP A 71 24.67 -5.90 3.84
CA ASP A 71 25.81 -5.51 3.04
C ASP A 71 26.72 -6.73 2.73
N LYS A 72 27.80 -6.50 1.97
CA LYS A 72 28.75 -7.54 1.59
C LYS A 72 29.47 -8.23 2.78
N ASP A 73 29.45 -7.60 3.94
CA ASP A 73 30.07 -8.09 5.17
C ASP A 73 29.03 -8.70 6.15
N GLY A 74 27.77 -8.84 5.69
CA GLY A 74 26.66 -9.38 6.48
C GLY A 74 26.09 -8.40 7.51
N LYS A 75 26.43 -7.11 7.44
CA LYS A 75 25.90 -6.09 8.34
C LYS A 75 24.47 -5.71 7.92
N PRO A 76 23.50 -5.72 8.84
CA PRO A 76 22.14 -5.35 8.52
C PRO A 76 22.01 -3.85 8.26
N ASN A 77 21.20 -3.50 7.25
CA ASN A 77 20.89 -2.13 6.88
C ASN A 77 19.41 -2.00 6.50
N ILE A 78 18.84 -0.84 6.74
CA ILE A 78 17.49 -0.45 6.35
C ILE A 78 17.48 0.89 5.64
N MET A 79 16.51 1.09 4.75
CA MET A 79 16.22 2.40 4.15
C MET A 79 14.73 2.57 3.86
N THR A 80 14.22 3.79 3.90
CA THR A 80 12.86 4.08 3.47
C THR A 80 12.82 4.34 1.97
N ALA A 81 11.89 3.69 1.29
CA ALA A 81 11.60 3.85 -0.12
C ALA A 81 10.11 4.13 -0.33
N ALA A 82 9.81 5.20 -1.08
CA ALA A 82 8.44 5.53 -1.48
C ALA A 82 8.11 5.01 -2.89
N TRP A 83 9.11 4.87 -3.75
CA TRP A 83 8.89 4.32 -5.10
C TRP A 83 8.88 2.80 -5.05
N PHE A 84 7.77 2.28 -4.54
CA PHE A 84 7.48 0.87 -4.32
C PHE A 84 6.09 0.54 -4.87
N GLY A 85 5.88 -0.70 -5.33
CA GLY A 85 4.57 -1.15 -5.78
C GLY A 85 4.51 -2.63 -6.09
N VAL A 86 3.30 -3.13 -6.31
CA VAL A 86 3.05 -4.49 -6.81
C VAL A 86 3.47 -4.56 -8.28
N ALA A 87 4.27 -5.57 -8.63
CA ALA A 87 4.78 -5.77 -9.99
C ALA A 87 4.08 -6.93 -10.72
N ASN A 88 3.68 -7.99 -10.01
CA ASN A 88 3.02 -9.16 -10.61
C ASN A 88 2.19 -9.91 -9.56
N SER A 89 1.13 -10.59 -10.00
CA SER A 89 0.24 -11.35 -9.13
C SER A 89 0.61 -12.84 -8.98
N ARG A 90 1.18 -13.47 -10.02
CA ARG A 90 1.54 -14.91 -10.03
C ARG A 90 2.77 -15.17 -10.90
N PRO A 91 3.96 -15.48 -10.31
CA PRO A 91 4.23 -15.41 -8.88
C PRO A 91 4.07 -13.98 -8.35
N PHE A 92 3.77 -13.84 -7.06
CA PHE A 92 3.60 -12.51 -6.47
C PHE A 92 4.95 -11.79 -6.41
N LYS A 93 5.03 -10.64 -7.07
CA LYS A 93 6.24 -9.83 -7.13
C LYS A 93 5.96 -8.39 -6.76
N VAL A 94 6.95 -7.76 -6.14
CA VAL A 94 6.98 -6.34 -5.82
C VAL A 94 8.14 -5.65 -6.51
N SER A 95 8.02 -4.35 -6.70
CA SER A 95 9.09 -3.51 -7.25
C SER A 95 9.51 -2.43 -6.28
N VAL A 96 10.81 -2.12 -6.26
CA VAL A 96 11.36 -0.95 -5.58
C VAL A 96 12.38 -0.26 -6.46
N SER A 97 12.27 1.06 -6.62
CA SER A 97 13.20 1.85 -7.45
C SER A 97 14.17 2.63 -6.56
N LEU A 98 15.45 2.34 -6.66
CA LEU A 98 16.51 2.95 -5.88
C LEU A 98 17.53 3.65 -6.77
N ARG A 99 18.11 4.74 -6.25
CA ARG A 99 19.25 5.37 -6.93
C ARG A 99 20.51 4.54 -6.72
N PRO A 100 21.36 4.35 -7.75
CA PRO A 100 22.65 3.66 -7.60
C PRO A 100 23.58 4.27 -6.53
N ALA A 101 23.40 5.56 -6.22
CA ALA A 101 24.15 6.23 -5.18
C ALA A 101 23.77 5.78 -3.74
N THR A 102 22.63 5.11 -3.53
CA THR A 102 22.19 4.68 -2.19
C THR A 102 22.97 3.46 -1.70
N TYR A 103 23.17 3.36 -0.41
CA TYR A 103 23.85 2.21 0.19
C TYR A 103 23.09 0.90 -0.04
N SER A 104 21.78 0.92 0.17
CA SER A 104 20.90 -0.24 0.01
C SER A 104 20.87 -0.79 -1.43
N TYR A 105 21.11 0.06 -2.44
CA TYR A 105 21.30 -0.41 -3.81
C TYR A 105 22.45 -1.45 -3.88
N HIS A 106 23.59 -1.13 -3.31
CA HIS A 106 24.76 -2.03 -3.31
C HIS A 106 24.52 -3.27 -2.46
N CYS A 107 23.81 -3.13 -1.35
CA CYS A 107 23.44 -4.25 -0.48
C CYS A 107 22.58 -5.26 -1.25
N ILE A 108 21.49 -4.81 -1.89
CA ILE A 108 20.58 -5.68 -2.67
C ILE A 108 21.32 -6.33 -3.84
N MET A 109 22.20 -5.59 -4.53
CA MET A 109 23.00 -6.16 -5.62
C MET A 109 23.94 -7.25 -5.14
N ALA A 110 24.46 -7.15 -3.93
CA ALA A 110 25.38 -8.14 -3.34
C ALA A 110 24.63 -9.38 -2.84
N SER A 111 23.57 -9.20 -2.05
CA SER A 111 22.81 -10.30 -1.43
C SER A 111 21.76 -10.93 -2.36
N GLN A 112 21.40 -10.27 -3.46
CA GLN A 112 20.32 -10.69 -4.38
C GLN A 112 18.97 -10.91 -3.67
N ALA A 113 18.77 -10.19 -2.56
CA ALA A 113 17.60 -10.31 -1.70
C ALA A 113 17.32 -8.99 -0.96
N PHE A 114 16.08 -8.81 -0.54
CA PHE A 114 15.68 -7.72 0.35
C PHE A 114 14.40 -8.10 1.11
N THR A 115 14.15 -7.40 2.21
CA THR A 115 12.85 -7.45 2.87
C THR A 115 12.09 -6.14 2.67
N VAL A 116 10.77 -6.23 2.73
CA VAL A 116 9.88 -5.07 2.79
C VAL A 116 9.20 -5.10 4.15
N ASN A 117 9.50 -4.09 4.98
CA ASN A 117 8.89 -3.93 6.29
C ASN A 117 7.85 -2.82 6.16
N VAL A 118 6.57 -3.16 6.34
CA VAL A 118 5.45 -2.23 6.21
C VAL A 118 5.23 -1.53 7.55
N PRO A 119 5.40 -0.21 7.62
CA PRO A 119 5.28 0.51 8.88
C PRO A 119 3.83 0.80 9.25
N ASP A 120 3.55 0.73 10.54
CA ASP A 120 2.44 1.40 11.19
C ASP A 120 2.81 2.86 11.52
N ALA A 121 1.83 3.76 11.59
CA ALA A 121 2.04 5.19 11.86
C ALA A 121 2.79 5.45 13.17
N SER A 122 2.66 4.59 14.17
CA SER A 122 3.41 4.67 15.42
C SER A 122 4.92 4.56 15.23
N LEU A 123 5.38 3.99 14.10
CA LEU A 123 6.78 3.81 13.75
C LEU A 123 7.36 4.94 12.90
N ILE A 124 6.65 6.04 12.70
CA ILE A 124 7.02 7.13 11.77
C ILE A 124 8.42 7.69 12.03
N SER A 125 8.86 7.76 13.29
CA SER A 125 10.20 8.25 13.63
C SER A 125 11.30 7.38 13.03
N TYR A 126 11.12 6.06 13.02
CA TYR A 126 12.05 5.11 12.41
C TYR A 126 12.04 5.18 10.88
N VAL A 127 10.85 5.33 10.29
CA VAL A 127 10.69 5.53 8.84
C VAL A 127 11.46 6.77 8.39
N LYS A 128 11.28 7.91 9.08
CA LYS A 128 11.99 9.16 8.80
C LYS A 128 13.51 9.00 8.95
N PHE A 129 13.95 8.36 10.04
CA PHE A 129 15.37 8.12 10.31
C PHE A 129 16.00 7.24 9.22
N ALA A 130 15.37 6.12 8.89
CA ALA A 130 15.85 5.20 7.87
C ALA A 130 15.97 5.82 6.47
N GLY A 131 15.09 6.77 6.14
CA GLY A 131 15.11 7.51 4.88
C GLY A 131 16.14 8.65 4.84
N LYS A 132 16.43 9.26 5.99
CA LYS A 132 17.30 10.45 6.08
C LYS A 132 18.79 10.12 6.10
N TYR A 133 19.19 9.07 6.82
CA TYR A 133 20.59 8.74 7.06
C TYR A 133 21.07 7.58 6.20
N SER A 134 22.37 7.57 5.87
CA SER A 134 22.99 6.51 5.09
C SER A 134 23.57 5.40 5.99
N GLY A 135 23.38 4.14 5.58
CA GLY A 135 24.05 3.00 6.23
C GLY A 135 25.56 2.95 6.03
N ARG A 136 26.13 3.79 5.14
CA ARG A 136 27.58 3.99 5.02
C ARG A 136 28.15 4.72 6.22
N ASP A 137 27.38 5.66 6.77
CA ASP A 137 27.86 6.61 7.77
C ASP A 137 27.60 6.11 9.20
N MET A 138 26.59 5.23 9.37
CA MET A 138 26.19 4.75 10.68
C MET A 138 25.50 3.39 10.63
N ASN A 139 25.47 2.71 11.77
CA ASN A 139 24.63 1.52 11.96
C ASN A 139 23.25 1.95 12.43
N LYS A 140 22.28 1.94 11.52
CA LYS A 140 20.92 2.42 11.81
C LYS A 140 20.20 1.61 12.89
N PHE A 141 20.47 0.31 12.99
CA PHE A 141 19.89 -0.53 14.05
C PHE A 141 20.43 -0.14 15.43
N THR A 142 21.74 0.10 15.54
CA THR A 142 22.34 0.57 16.80
C THR A 142 21.80 1.93 17.22
N GLU A 143 21.68 2.87 16.26
CA GLU A 143 21.22 4.23 16.55
C GLU A 143 19.72 4.30 16.92
N THR A 144 18.92 3.39 16.39
CA THR A 144 17.47 3.40 16.61
C THR A 144 17.02 2.44 17.69
N GLY A 145 17.86 1.47 18.10
CA GLY A 145 17.47 0.38 18.98
C GLY A 145 16.56 -0.67 18.33
N LEU A 146 16.31 -0.57 17.03
CA LEU A 146 15.54 -1.59 16.29
C LEU A 146 16.30 -2.92 16.25
N THR A 147 15.55 -4.02 16.22
CA THR A 147 16.09 -5.38 16.25
C THR A 147 16.11 -5.99 14.85
N PRO A 148 17.30 -6.20 14.25
CA PRO A 148 17.39 -6.95 13.00
C PRO A 148 17.19 -8.44 13.27
N VAL A 149 16.32 -9.07 12.50
CA VAL A 149 16.09 -10.51 12.53
C VAL A 149 16.46 -11.09 11.17
N ARG A 150 17.17 -12.21 11.18
CA ARG A 150 17.52 -12.91 9.93
C ARG A 150 16.26 -13.51 9.31
N SER A 151 16.06 -13.27 8.04
CA SER A 151 15.00 -13.91 7.25
C SER A 151 15.22 -15.42 7.14
N GLU A 152 14.13 -16.15 6.99
CA GLU A 152 14.15 -17.60 6.89
C GLU A 152 14.45 -18.08 5.46
N TYR A 153 13.90 -17.39 4.46
CA TYR A 153 13.94 -17.82 3.07
C TYR A 153 14.86 -17.00 2.17
N VAL A 154 15.37 -15.84 2.65
CA VAL A 154 16.22 -14.96 1.86
C VAL A 154 17.37 -14.40 2.68
N ASP A 155 18.48 -14.05 2.02
CA ASP A 155 19.64 -13.44 2.69
C ASP A 155 19.46 -11.92 2.86
N ALA A 156 18.46 -11.56 3.68
CA ALA A 156 18.16 -10.19 4.05
C ALA A 156 17.61 -10.12 5.48
N PRO A 157 17.86 -9.05 6.24
CA PRO A 157 17.27 -8.86 7.56
C PRO A 157 15.88 -8.25 7.45
N TYR A 158 14.96 -8.63 8.34
CA TYR A 158 13.77 -7.85 8.61
C TYR A 158 13.84 -7.16 9.97
N VAL A 159 12.95 -6.24 10.22
CA VAL A 159 12.88 -5.47 11.47
C VAL A 159 11.78 -6.03 12.35
N LYS A 160 12.12 -6.55 13.53
CA LYS A 160 11.21 -7.22 14.45
C LYS A 160 9.98 -6.37 14.83
N GLU A 161 10.17 -5.08 14.99
CA GLU A 161 9.15 -4.14 15.47
C GLU A 161 8.14 -3.75 14.39
N PHE A 162 8.37 -4.10 13.13
CA PHE A 162 7.44 -3.79 12.05
C PHE A 162 6.39 -4.89 11.92
N PRO A 163 5.10 -4.51 11.85
CA PRO A 163 4.00 -5.48 11.99
C PRO A 163 3.80 -6.39 10.77
N ILE A 164 4.26 -5.97 9.59
CA ILE A 164 4.14 -6.75 8.35
C ILE A 164 5.49 -6.77 7.65
N VAL A 165 5.91 -7.96 7.20
CA VAL A 165 7.19 -8.17 6.52
C VAL A 165 6.99 -9.05 5.29
N LEU A 166 7.61 -8.68 4.17
CA LEU A 166 7.73 -9.53 2.99
C LEU A 166 9.19 -9.92 2.79
N GLU A 167 9.47 -11.19 2.62
CA GLU A 167 10.79 -11.71 2.25
C GLU A 167 10.86 -11.83 0.73
N CYS A 168 11.80 -11.13 0.09
CA CYS A 168 11.85 -10.97 -1.35
C CYS A 168 13.17 -11.46 -1.93
N LYS A 169 13.11 -12.40 -2.87
CA LYS A 169 14.22 -12.82 -3.70
C LYS A 169 14.29 -11.93 -4.93
N LEU A 170 15.43 -11.29 -5.19
CA LEU A 170 15.63 -10.52 -6.41
C LEU A 170 15.56 -11.43 -7.63
N THR A 171 14.66 -11.16 -8.57
CA THR A 171 14.52 -11.93 -9.81
C THR A 171 15.04 -11.19 -11.04
N GLU A 172 14.91 -9.87 -11.04
CA GLU A 172 15.33 -9.03 -12.17
C GLU A 172 15.50 -7.57 -11.71
N TYR A 173 16.22 -6.79 -12.51
CA TYR A 173 16.30 -5.35 -12.31
C TYR A 173 16.44 -4.63 -13.66
N HIS A 174 15.91 -3.40 -13.72
CA HIS A 174 15.91 -2.55 -14.89
C HIS A 174 16.62 -1.24 -14.63
N ASP A 175 17.56 -0.86 -15.49
CA ASP A 175 18.17 0.47 -15.45
C ASP A 175 17.26 1.48 -16.13
N LEU A 176 16.77 2.45 -15.35
CA LEU A 176 15.86 3.51 -15.79
C LEU A 176 16.57 4.87 -15.88
N GLY A 177 17.90 4.89 -15.90
CA GLY A 177 18.72 6.08 -15.88
C GLY A 177 19.04 6.53 -14.44
N SER A 178 18.28 7.45 -13.87
CA SER A 178 18.54 7.95 -12.49
C SER A 178 18.25 6.92 -11.40
N HIS A 179 17.43 5.93 -11.67
CA HIS A 179 17.06 4.86 -10.74
C HIS A 179 17.24 3.49 -11.41
N ARG A 180 17.45 2.49 -10.58
CA ARG A 180 17.31 1.08 -10.94
C ARG A 180 16.09 0.52 -10.23
N GLN A 181 15.19 -0.08 -11.00
CA GLN A 181 14.03 -0.78 -10.49
C GLN A 181 14.41 -2.23 -10.22
N PHE A 182 14.29 -2.67 -8.99
CA PHE A 182 14.45 -4.05 -8.55
C PHE A 182 13.09 -4.72 -8.51
N ILE A 183 13.00 -5.93 -9.08
CA ILE A 183 11.81 -6.77 -9.02
C ILE A 183 12.12 -7.96 -8.11
N GLY A 184 11.41 -8.07 -7.01
CA GLY A 184 11.54 -9.16 -6.04
C GLY A 184 10.33 -10.06 -6.03
N GLU A 185 10.55 -11.37 -6.15
CA GLU A 185 9.52 -12.37 -5.87
C GLU A 185 9.35 -12.50 -4.37
N VAL A 186 8.13 -12.33 -3.89
CA VAL A 186 7.78 -12.53 -2.48
C VAL A 186 7.69 -14.03 -2.23
N VAL A 187 8.63 -14.55 -1.46
CA VAL A 187 8.72 -15.98 -1.11
C VAL A 187 8.10 -16.29 0.25
N ASP A 188 7.92 -15.27 1.09
CA ASP A 188 7.20 -15.39 2.36
C ASP A 188 6.65 -14.02 2.80
N ALA A 189 5.56 -14.05 3.54
CA ALA A 189 4.94 -12.87 4.15
C ALA A 189 4.62 -13.18 5.62
N LYS A 190 5.13 -12.33 6.52
CA LYS A 190 4.89 -12.42 7.96
C LYS A 190 4.04 -11.24 8.41
N ILE A 191 3.14 -11.50 9.35
CA ILE A 191 2.28 -10.48 9.94
C ILE A 191 2.16 -10.71 11.45
N ASP A 192 2.07 -9.65 12.22
CA ASP A 192 1.72 -9.71 13.63
C ASP A 192 0.30 -10.30 13.78
N GLU A 193 0.17 -11.42 14.51
CA GLU A 193 -1.09 -12.15 14.67
C GLU A 193 -2.23 -11.25 15.19
N ARG A 194 -1.92 -10.22 15.97
CA ARG A 194 -2.90 -9.25 16.47
C ARG A 194 -3.60 -8.48 15.37
N LEU A 195 -2.97 -8.38 14.19
CA LEU A 195 -3.52 -7.71 13.02
C LEU A 195 -4.37 -8.63 12.14
N LEU A 196 -4.42 -9.93 12.43
CA LEU A 196 -5.24 -10.87 11.65
C LEU A 196 -6.66 -10.92 12.20
N ARG A 197 -7.62 -10.82 11.29
CA ARG A 197 -9.03 -11.13 11.55
C ARG A 197 -9.24 -12.64 11.42
N GLU A 198 -10.36 -13.15 11.96
CA GLU A 198 -10.73 -14.56 11.83
C GLU A 198 -10.87 -15.06 10.38
N ASP A 199 -11.19 -14.13 9.44
CA ASP A 199 -11.27 -14.42 8.01
C ASP A 199 -9.88 -14.38 7.30
N GLY A 200 -8.80 -14.22 8.04
CA GLY A 200 -7.42 -14.15 7.54
C GLY A 200 -7.03 -12.83 6.91
N LYS A 201 -7.89 -11.82 6.93
CA LYS A 201 -7.58 -10.48 6.41
C LYS A 201 -6.93 -9.61 7.48
N VAL A 202 -6.21 -8.59 7.03
CA VAL A 202 -5.65 -7.57 7.92
C VAL A 202 -6.78 -6.75 8.54
N ASN A 203 -6.72 -6.56 9.85
CA ASN A 203 -7.63 -5.67 10.57
C ASN A 203 -7.13 -4.23 10.44
N MET A 204 -7.72 -3.49 9.52
CA MET A 204 -7.36 -2.08 9.28
C MET A 204 -7.77 -1.13 10.43
N ASP A 205 -8.62 -1.56 11.36
CA ASP A 205 -8.92 -0.79 12.58
C ASP A 205 -7.76 -0.80 13.59
N LEU A 206 -6.85 -1.79 13.47
CA LEU A 206 -5.67 -1.98 14.31
C LEU A 206 -4.35 -1.65 13.60
N PHE A 207 -4.39 -1.34 12.31
CA PHE A 207 -3.23 -1.06 11.49
C PHE A 207 -3.42 0.24 10.70
N ASP A 208 -2.55 1.20 10.96
CA ASP A 208 -2.56 2.51 10.31
C ASP A 208 -1.31 2.66 9.41
N PRO A 209 -1.41 2.26 8.12
CA PRO A 209 -0.27 2.29 7.22
C PRO A 209 0.19 3.71 6.91
N VAL A 210 1.50 3.89 6.80
CA VAL A 210 2.12 5.17 6.44
C VAL A 210 2.18 5.31 4.94
N VAL A 211 1.71 6.44 4.45
CA VAL A 211 1.86 6.86 3.05
C VAL A 211 2.64 8.16 2.94
N TYR A 212 3.22 8.41 1.77
CA TYR A 212 4.06 9.55 1.50
C TYR A 212 3.52 10.36 0.33
N GLY A 213 3.71 11.66 0.34
CA GLY A 213 3.38 12.54 -0.77
C GLY A 213 4.00 13.91 -0.61
N GLN A 214 4.64 14.41 -1.66
CA GLN A 214 5.17 15.77 -1.73
C GLN A 214 6.08 16.23 -0.58
N GLY A 215 6.84 15.31 0.00
CA GLY A 215 7.76 15.60 1.12
C GLY A 215 7.19 15.36 2.51
N GLU A 216 5.94 14.91 2.62
CA GLU A 216 5.23 14.69 3.86
C GLU A 216 4.75 13.25 4.01
N TYR A 217 4.53 12.81 5.24
CA TYR A 217 3.96 11.50 5.57
C TYR A 217 2.54 11.69 6.08
N TYR A 218 1.67 10.75 5.69
CA TYR A 218 0.26 10.74 6.05
C TYR A 218 -0.12 9.35 6.57
N SER A 219 -1.20 9.30 7.34
CA SER A 219 -1.84 8.09 7.88
C SER A 219 -3.34 8.32 8.01
N GLY A 220 -4.09 7.40 8.62
CA GLY A 220 -5.52 7.57 8.87
C GLY A 220 -6.37 7.22 7.64
N LEU A 221 -6.19 6.02 7.09
CA LEU A 221 -7.03 5.52 6.00
C LEU A 221 -8.43 5.19 6.54
N GLU A 222 -9.45 5.82 5.96
CA GLU A 222 -10.84 5.51 6.23
C GLU A 222 -11.42 4.64 5.12
N LEU A 223 -12.23 3.63 5.50
CA LEU A 223 -12.99 2.86 4.53
C LEU A 223 -14.06 3.77 3.92
N ILE A 224 -13.93 4.06 2.63
CA ILE A 224 -14.92 4.85 1.89
C ILE A 224 -16.06 3.94 1.44
N GLU A 225 -15.72 2.77 0.86
CA GLU A 225 -16.72 1.84 0.34
C GLU A 225 -16.12 0.44 0.13
N ASN A 226 -16.98 -0.59 0.17
CA ASN A 226 -16.58 -1.95 -0.14
C ASN A 226 -16.86 -2.23 -1.63
N ILE A 227 -15.88 -2.70 -2.37
CA ILE A 227 -16.00 -2.97 -3.80
C ILE A 227 -17.16 -3.92 -4.14
N ASN A 228 -17.49 -4.86 -3.25
CA ASN A 228 -18.61 -5.80 -3.46
C ASN A 228 -19.99 -5.16 -3.28
N GLU A 229 -20.07 -3.95 -2.71
CA GLU A 229 -21.32 -3.20 -2.54
C GLU A 229 -21.62 -2.30 -3.74
N ILE A 230 -20.58 -1.95 -4.52
CA ILE A 230 -20.68 -1.05 -5.69
C ILE A 230 -21.03 -1.83 -6.97
N VAL A 231 -20.56 -3.07 -7.10
CA VAL A 231 -20.66 -3.84 -8.34
C VAL A 231 -21.87 -4.75 -8.29
N PRO A 232 -22.90 -4.56 -9.15
CA PRO A 232 -24.02 -5.50 -9.25
C PRO A 232 -23.54 -6.94 -9.48
N GLU A 233 -24.20 -7.91 -8.86
CA GLU A 233 -23.80 -9.32 -8.82
C GLU A 233 -23.47 -9.93 -10.20
N LYS A 234 -24.14 -9.48 -11.25
CA LYS A 234 -23.92 -9.91 -12.65
C LYS A 234 -22.61 -9.43 -13.29
N VAL A 235 -21.97 -8.40 -12.73
CA VAL A 235 -20.68 -7.90 -13.24
C VAL A 235 -19.51 -8.65 -12.56
N ASN A 236 -19.75 -9.22 -11.38
CA ASN A 236 -18.75 -10.01 -10.66
C ASN A 236 -18.41 -11.36 -11.33
N GLU A 237 -19.31 -11.93 -12.14
CA GLU A 237 -19.06 -13.21 -12.83
C GLU A 237 -18.03 -13.05 -13.96
N GLY A 238 -17.93 -11.87 -14.60
CA GLY A 238 -16.97 -11.59 -15.68
C GLY A 238 -15.56 -11.20 -15.21
N LEU A 239 -15.35 -10.92 -13.92
CA LEU A 239 -14.04 -10.50 -13.38
C LEU A 239 -13.25 -11.64 -12.72
N ARG A 240 -13.78 -12.88 -12.76
CA ARG A 240 -13.16 -14.06 -12.13
C ARG A 240 -12.39 -14.97 -13.09
N GLU A 241 -12.25 -14.59 -14.37
CA GLU A 241 -11.44 -15.30 -15.36
C GLU A 241 -10.00 -14.79 -15.47
#